data_d41ca98a39237c0e4a201e9ac94708d6
#
_entry.id   d41ca98a39237c0e4a201e9ac94708d6
#
_cell.length_a   1.000
_cell.length_b   1.000
_cell.length_c   1.000
_cell.angle_alpha   90.00
_cell.angle_beta   90.00
_cell.angle_gamma   90.00
#
_symmetry.space_group_name_H-M   'P 1'
#
loop_
_entity.id
_entity.type
_entity.pdbx_description
1 polymer ?
#
loop_
_entity_poly.entity_id
_entity_poly.type
_entity_poly.pdbx_seq_one_letter_code
_entity_poly.pdbx_strand_id
1 'polypeptide(L)'
;MIRLLAIIVFIFTSSLSFAASGSIPLKPVLIDLNNKASLQRGAQIYVNNCLGCHTLKYQRYVKFIDHLSLSKETIENNLIFTTDKNGEPTKIGSLMLNAVNPDSAKEAFGVMPPDLT
;
A
#
# COMPACT_ATOMS: atom_id res chain seq x y z
N MET A 1 12.79 -33.11 -44.18
CA MET A 1 13.05 -33.76 -42.89
C MET A 1 13.67 -32.80 -41.85
N ILE A 2 14.80 -32.15 -42.14
CA ILE A 2 15.46 -31.21 -41.18
C ILE A 2 14.56 -30.09 -40.70
N ARG A 3 13.75 -29.47 -41.54
CA ARG A 3 12.82 -28.39 -41.14
C ARG A 3 11.73 -28.86 -40.18
N LEU A 4 11.23 -30.08 -40.36
CA LEU A 4 10.22 -30.66 -39.50
C LEU A 4 10.79 -30.98 -38.09
N LEU A 5 12.02 -31.49 -38.08
CA LEU A 5 12.75 -31.80 -36.85
C LEU A 5 13.06 -30.51 -36.04
N ALA A 6 13.43 -29.42 -36.74
CA ALA A 6 13.65 -28.11 -36.08
C ALA A 6 12.38 -27.54 -35.43
N ILE A 7 11.23 -27.68 -36.09
CA ILE A 7 9.93 -27.24 -35.51
C ILE A 7 9.57 -28.06 -34.28
N ILE A 8 9.76 -29.39 -34.33
CA ILE A 8 9.48 -30.24 -33.18
C ILE A 8 10.37 -29.90 -31.99
N VAL A 9 11.68 -29.67 -32.21
CA VAL A 9 12.60 -29.25 -31.15
C VAL A 9 12.21 -27.90 -30.57
N PHE A 10 11.80 -26.92 -31.40
CA PHE A 10 11.39 -25.61 -30.97
C PHE A 10 10.12 -25.65 -30.11
N ILE A 11 9.14 -26.53 -30.43
CA ILE A 11 7.91 -26.72 -29.64
C ILE A 11 8.21 -27.37 -28.29
N PHE A 12 9.18 -28.31 -28.25
CA PHE A 12 9.55 -28.98 -27.00
C PHE A 12 10.37 -28.10 -26.04
N THR A 13 11.13 -27.13 -26.54
CA THR A 13 11.93 -26.22 -25.68
C THR A 13 11.10 -25.11 -25.01
N SER A 14 9.91 -24.78 -25.53
CA SER A 14 9.06 -23.74 -24.97
C SER A 14 8.31 -24.15 -23.66
N SER A 15 8.34 -25.43 -23.29
CA SER A 15 7.61 -25.94 -22.13
C SER A 15 8.37 -25.86 -20.78
N LEU A 16 9.60 -25.33 -20.75
CA LEU A 16 10.44 -25.32 -19.55
C LEU A 16 10.43 -24.00 -18.79
N SER A 17 9.39 -23.17 -18.97
CA SER A 17 9.19 -22.01 -18.11
C SER A 17 8.61 -22.46 -16.77
N PHE A 18 9.42 -23.06 -15.91
CA PHE A 18 9.11 -23.19 -14.49
C PHE A 18 9.11 -21.77 -13.90
N ALA A 19 7.94 -21.16 -13.78
CA ALA A 19 7.76 -20.06 -12.88
C ALA A 19 8.09 -20.59 -11.49
N ALA A 20 9.21 -20.15 -10.93
CA ALA A 20 9.60 -20.46 -9.57
C ALA A 20 8.65 -19.78 -8.58
N SER A 21 7.43 -20.28 -8.48
CA SER A 21 6.51 -19.94 -7.40
C SER A 21 6.91 -20.74 -6.14
N GLY A 22 8.09 -20.45 -5.61
CA GLY A 22 8.47 -20.90 -4.30
C GLY A 22 7.51 -20.27 -3.30
N SER A 23 6.51 -21.02 -2.84
CA SER A 23 5.64 -20.59 -1.75
C SER A 23 6.48 -20.48 -0.48
N ILE A 24 6.89 -19.26 -0.14
CA ILE A 24 7.47 -19.00 1.19
C ILE A 24 6.35 -19.24 2.20
N PRO A 25 6.51 -20.17 3.16
CA PRO A 25 5.49 -20.39 4.17
C PRO A 25 5.36 -19.14 5.04
N LEU A 26 4.31 -18.34 4.77
CA LEU A 26 4.01 -17.15 5.55
C LEU A 26 3.36 -17.59 6.87
N LYS A 27 3.88 -17.07 7.98
CA LYS A 27 3.20 -17.25 9.27
C LYS A 27 1.94 -16.39 9.29
N PRO A 28 0.78 -16.94 9.71
CA PRO A 28 -0.42 -16.15 9.87
C PRO A 28 -0.20 -15.04 10.89
N VAL A 29 -0.58 -13.81 10.56
CA VAL A 29 -0.58 -12.69 11.49
C VAL A 29 -1.83 -12.80 12.35
N LEU A 30 -1.67 -12.90 13.66
CA LEU A 30 -2.79 -12.89 14.60
C LEU A 30 -3.26 -11.43 14.78
N ILE A 31 -4.35 -11.08 14.12
CA ILE A 31 -4.96 -9.75 14.21
C ILE A 31 -6.15 -9.83 15.16
N ASP A 32 -6.11 -9.03 16.24
CA ASP A 32 -7.23 -8.83 17.13
C ASP A 32 -7.88 -7.46 16.85
N LEU A 33 -9.01 -7.48 16.15
CA LEU A 33 -9.77 -6.27 15.79
C LEU A 33 -10.44 -5.61 16.99
N ASN A 34 -10.52 -6.27 18.15
CA ASN A 34 -11.06 -5.70 19.39
C ASN A 34 -9.98 -4.97 20.20
N ASN A 35 -8.71 -5.24 19.94
CA ASN A 35 -7.60 -4.58 20.62
C ASN A 35 -7.36 -3.18 20.01
N LYS A 36 -8.21 -2.22 20.42
CA LYS A 36 -8.15 -0.84 19.91
C LYS A 36 -6.78 -0.18 20.12
N ALA A 37 -6.14 -0.42 21.25
CA ALA A 37 -4.80 0.12 21.53
C ALA A 37 -3.75 -0.38 20.52
N SER A 38 -3.83 -1.64 20.11
CA SER A 38 -2.95 -2.18 19.08
C SER A 38 -3.24 -1.56 17.71
N LEU A 39 -4.51 -1.42 17.35
CA LEU A 39 -4.93 -0.82 16.09
C LEU A 39 -4.55 0.67 16.01
N GLN A 40 -4.68 1.42 17.12
CA GLN A 40 -4.25 2.83 17.20
C GLN A 40 -2.74 2.97 16.96
N ARG A 41 -1.91 2.11 17.58
CA ARG A 41 -0.46 2.09 17.32
C ARG A 41 -0.15 1.75 15.86
N GLY A 42 -0.89 0.80 15.28
CA GLY A 42 -0.77 0.45 13.86
C GLY A 42 -1.09 1.63 12.94
N ALA A 43 -2.17 2.36 13.22
CA ALA A 43 -2.53 3.56 12.48
C ALA A 43 -1.45 4.65 12.58
N GLN A 44 -0.90 4.87 13.77
CA GLN A 44 0.20 5.82 14.00
C GLN A 44 1.46 5.41 13.22
N ILE A 45 1.85 4.14 13.27
CA ILE A 45 2.99 3.62 12.52
C ILE A 45 2.78 3.81 11.02
N TYR A 46 1.59 3.48 10.51
CA TYR A 46 1.26 3.65 9.10
C TYR A 46 1.37 5.11 8.66
N VAL A 47 0.75 6.03 9.39
CA VAL A 47 0.77 7.45 9.06
C VAL A 47 2.19 8.03 9.09
N ASN A 48 2.99 7.63 10.08
CA ASN A 48 4.33 8.18 10.26
C ASN A 48 5.38 7.58 9.31
N ASN A 49 5.20 6.32 8.87
CA ASN A 49 6.26 5.62 8.15
C ASN A 49 5.87 5.15 6.74
N CYS A 50 4.58 4.97 6.47
CA CYS A 50 4.12 4.40 5.21
C CYS A 50 3.36 5.40 4.32
N LEU A 51 2.49 6.23 4.91
CA LEU A 51 1.63 7.16 4.17
C LEU A 51 2.43 8.17 3.34
N GLY A 52 3.66 8.49 3.74
CA GLY A 52 4.53 9.37 2.94
C GLY A 52 4.74 8.89 1.51
N CYS A 53 4.73 7.57 1.29
CA CYS A 53 4.90 6.95 -0.03
C CYS A 53 3.67 6.18 -0.51
N HIS A 54 2.94 5.52 0.39
CA HIS A 54 1.81 4.64 0.09
C HIS A 54 0.48 5.24 0.52
N THR A 55 -0.43 5.47 -0.42
CA THR A 55 -1.77 5.96 -0.13
C THR A 55 -2.69 4.86 0.40
N LEU A 56 -3.76 5.28 1.10
CA LEU A 56 -4.99 4.51 1.33
C LEU A 56 -6.15 5.28 0.70
N LYS A 57 -6.23 5.27 -0.62
CA LYS A 57 -7.11 6.17 -1.39
C LYS A 57 -8.61 5.93 -1.17
N TYR A 58 -9.01 4.81 -0.58
CA TYR A 58 -10.41 4.55 -0.23
C TYR A 58 -10.69 4.67 1.28
N GLN A 59 -9.66 4.96 2.09
CA GLN A 59 -9.80 5.22 3.52
C GLN A 59 -9.89 6.72 3.79
N ARG A 60 -10.78 7.12 4.72
CA ARG A 60 -10.90 8.49 5.23
C ARG A 60 -10.44 8.57 6.66
N TYR A 61 -9.78 9.65 7.05
CA TYR A 61 -9.34 9.87 8.43
C TYR A 61 -10.49 9.83 9.43
N VAL A 62 -11.68 10.35 9.07
CA VAL A 62 -12.85 10.37 9.95
C VAL A 62 -13.27 8.97 10.43
N LYS A 63 -12.96 7.92 9.66
CA LYS A 63 -13.28 6.55 10.06
C LYS A 63 -12.49 6.05 11.27
N PHE A 64 -11.40 6.71 11.63
CA PHE A 64 -10.65 6.39 12.85
C PHE A 64 -11.43 6.73 14.13
N ILE A 65 -12.44 7.61 14.07
CA ILE A 65 -13.35 7.87 15.20
C ILE A 65 -14.07 6.56 15.55
N ASP A 66 -14.73 5.95 14.59
CA ASP A 66 -15.55 4.75 14.80
C ASP A 66 -14.68 3.48 14.97
N HIS A 67 -13.71 3.31 14.09
CA HIS A 67 -12.94 2.06 14.02
C HIS A 67 -11.88 1.95 15.12
N LEU A 68 -11.28 3.09 15.52
CA LEU A 68 -10.18 3.12 16.48
C LEU A 68 -10.54 3.80 17.80
N SER A 69 -11.77 4.32 17.93
CA SER A 69 -12.21 5.06 19.11
C SER A 69 -11.31 6.26 19.43
N LEU A 70 -10.86 6.97 18.40
CA LEU A 70 -10.05 8.18 18.53
C LEU A 70 -10.94 9.42 18.50
N SER A 71 -10.60 10.45 19.28
CA SER A 71 -11.28 11.74 19.16
C SER A 71 -10.90 12.45 17.86
N LYS A 72 -11.79 13.30 17.36
CA LYS A 72 -11.54 14.14 16.20
C LYS A 72 -10.25 14.95 16.37
N GLU A 73 -10.10 15.59 17.52
CA GLU A 73 -8.93 16.40 17.86
C GLU A 73 -7.63 15.59 17.83
N THR A 74 -7.64 14.36 18.36
CA THR A 74 -6.48 13.45 18.30
C THR A 74 -6.09 13.13 16.88
N ILE A 75 -7.06 12.89 15.99
CA ILE A 75 -6.81 12.57 14.58
C ILE A 75 -6.23 13.79 13.88
N GLU A 76 -6.85 14.96 14.02
CA GLU A 76 -6.41 16.19 13.36
C GLU A 76 -5.00 16.62 13.80
N ASN A 77 -4.69 16.52 15.08
CA ASN A 77 -3.40 16.96 15.61
C ASN A 77 -2.26 15.95 15.46
N ASN A 78 -2.56 14.65 15.36
CA ASN A 78 -1.54 13.61 15.47
C ASN A 78 -1.48 12.63 14.29
N LEU A 79 -2.45 12.67 13.36
CA LEU A 79 -2.51 11.73 12.24
C LEU A 79 -2.71 12.41 10.88
N ILE A 80 -2.89 13.73 10.82
CA ILE A 80 -3.03 14.47 9.56
C ILE A 80 -1.86 15.46 9.43
N PHE A 81 -0.88 15.08 8.62
CA PHE A 81 0.32 15.89 8.39
C PHE A 81 0.40 16.46 6.97
N THR A 82 -0.60 16.17 6.13
CA THR A 82 -0.68 16.66 4.76
C THR A 82 -1.47 17.96 4.69
N THR A 83 -1.23 18.73 3.64
CA THR A 83 -2.02 19.91 3.29
C THR A 83 -2.82 19.65 2.02
N ASP A 84 -3.86 20.40 1.83
CA ASP A 84 -4.61 20.45 0.58
C ASP A 84 -3.86 21.30 -0.49
N LYS A 85 -4.43 21.40 -1.69
CA LYS A 85 -3.87 22.16 -2.81
C LYS A 85 -3.74 23.68 -2.54
N ASN A 86 -4.38 24.18 -1.49
CA ASN A 86 -4.31 25.60 -1.10
C ASN A 86 -3.29 25.83 0.04
N GLY A 87 -2.63 24.76 0.50
CA GLY A 87 -1.70 24.80 1.64
C GLY A 87 -2.38 24.73 3.00
N GLU A 88 -3.71 24.56 3.06
CA GLU A 88 -4.46 24.40 4.30
C GLU A 88 -4.34 22.95 4.82
N PRO A 89 -4.38 22.72 6.13
CA PRO A 89 -4.37 21.36 6.68
C PRO A 89 -5.47 20.49 6.07
N THR A 90 -5.12 19.27 5.71
CA THR A 90 -6.08 18.30 5.16
C THR A 90 -7.21 18.05 6.15
N LYS A 91 -8.45 18.12 5.69
CA LYS A 91 -9.63 17.96 6.55
C LYS A 91 -9.85 16.50 6.94
N ILE A 92 -10.37 16.25 8.14
CA ILE A 92 -10.65 14.91 8.67
C ILE A 92 -11.56 14.06 7.75
N GLY A 93 -12.44 14.68 6.96
CA GLY A 93 -13.29 13.99 5.98
C GLY A 93 -12.57 13.55 4.71
N SER A 94 -11.31 13.98 4.52
CA SER A 94 -10.54 13.69 3.31
C SER A 94 -10.05 12.24 3.26
N LEU A 95 -9.72 11.80 2.06
CA LEU A 95 -9.06 10.51 1.81
C LEU A 95 -7.60 10.57 2.28
N MET A 96 -7.05 9.44 2.66
CA MET A 96 -5.66 9.31 3.12
C MET A 96 -4.71 9.23 1.92
N LEU A 97 -4.47 10.38 1.32
CA LEU A 97 -3.57 10.55 0.18
C LEU A 97 -2.23 11.13 0.64
N ASN A 98 -1.17 10.81 -0.09
CA ASN A 98 0.13 11.46 0.07
C ASN A 98 0.33 12.59 -0.95
N ALA A 99 1.44 13.31 -0.81
CA ALA A 99 1.82 14.41 -1.69
C ALA A 99 2.91 14.02 -2.72
N VAL A 100 3.17 12.71 -2.89
CA VAL A 100 4.23 12.23 -3.79
C VAL A 100 3.87 12.54 -5.23
N ASN A 101 4.78 13.20 -5.94
CA ASN A 101 4.65 13.42 -7.36
C ASN A 101 4.97 12.10 -8.12
N PRO A 102 4.06 11.62 -9.00
CA PRO A 102 4.25 10.35 -9.71
C PRO A 102 5.52 10.29 -10.57
N ASP A 103 5.91 11.39 -11.19
CA ASP A 103 7.09 11.41 -12.06
C ASP A 103 8.37 11.33 -11.23
N SER A 104 8.44 12.10 -10.14
CA SER A 104 9.55 12.03 -9.19
C SER A 104 9.66 10.65 -8.53
N ALA A 105 8.53 10.00 -8.23
CA ALA A 105 8.52 8.65 -7.68
C ALA A 105 9.07 7.63 -8.69
N LYS A 106 8.68 7.73 -9.96
CA LYS A 106 9.21 6.86 -11.02
C LYS A 106 10.71 7.08 -11.24
N GLU A 107 11.18 8.32 -11.19
CA GLU A 107 12.59 8.65 -11.31
C GLU A 107 13.41 8.03 -10.15
N ALA A 108 12.93 8.17 -8.93
CA ALA A 108 13.64 7.71 -7.73
C ALA A 108 13.56 6.19 -7.50
N PHE A 109 12.41 5.57 -7.80
CA PHE A 109 12.13 4.17 -7.44
C PHE A 109 11.89 3.26 -8.67
N GLY A 110 11.88 3.81 -9.88
CA GLY A 110 11.52 3.07 -11.10
C GLY A 110 10.01 2.84 -11.27
N VAL A 111 9.22 3.02 -10.23
CA VAL A 111 7.77 2.79 -10.21
C VAL A 111 7.10 3.66 -9.15
N MET A 112 5.85 4.04 -9.36
CA MET A 112 5.03 4.68 -8.32
C MET A 112 4.73 3.67 -7.20
N PRO A 113 4.99 3.99 -5.92
CA PRO A 113 4.60 3.12 -4.81
C PRO A 113 3.11 2.77 -4.86
N PRO A 114 2.74 1.48 -4.73
CA PRO A 114 1.35 1.06 -4.84
C PRO A 114 0.49 1.62 -3.70
N ASP A 115 -0.78 1.86 -4.02
CA ASP A 115 -1.82 2.12 -3.02
C ASP A 115 -2.08 0.84 -2.20
N LEU A 116 -2.26 0.97 -0.88
CA LEU A 116 -2.41 -0.16 0.05
C LEU A 116 -3.87 -0.37 0.54
N THR A 117 -4.85 0.27 -0.13
CA THR A 117 -6.26 0.07 0.24
C THR A 117 -6.76 -1.30 -0.15
#